data_caef7ade53b374b8c6741f0d63474bbd
#
_entry.id   caef7ade53b374b8c6741f0d63474bbd
#
_cell.length_a   1.000
_cell.length_b   1.000
_cell.length_c   1.000
_cell.angle_alpha   90.00
_cell.angle_beta   90.00
_cell.angle_gamma   90.00
#
_symmetry.space_group_name_H-M   'P 1'
#
loop_
_entity.id
_entity.type
_entity.pdbx_description
1 polymer ?
#
loop_
_entity_poly.entity_id
_entity_poly.type
_entity_poly.pdbx_seq_one_letter_code
_entity_poly.pdbx_strand_id
1 'polypeptide(L)'
;MGTWMDQVTRGWLIYELTNSPVQLGLVRGVQAIPILLLSPLAGSIADRYQRKMQVMVAQVLDGLMYATLALLIFTDLIQSWHVYATAIGAAIVQAFQQPARAAMVADAVPRSHLTNAIGLNAIVFNVARTIGPALAGLLIAMFGTGGSYAVQAAFYLLATVSTVPLRPAQRASRSSHGHSAEASFGRSIIDGWKFSWRNEAVRTGLLITMFASLFIIPFMTLLPVFARDVFGVGATGQGLLLTAMGVGALCSAILIASLGDQLPRGILMLGGVTLYGLTVVAFSASPWFKLSMALMTIIGLSHVSCHALVQTVIQAYSPSEFRGRTMAVFHMSSVLMTLGSMLIGVLASLLGARWAVASMSAAGALTMVAIYVALPRARLIR
;
A
#
# COMPACT_ATOMS: atom_id res chain seq x y z
N MET A 1 2.44 -9.99 8.00
CA MET A 1 2.93 -10.78 6.87
C MET A 1 1.82 -11.20 5.92
N GLY A 2 0.75 -11.83 6.39
CA GLY A 2 -0.32 -12.34 5.54
C GLY A 2 -0.85 -11.38 4.48
N THR A 3 -1.13 -10.14 4.83
CA THR A 3 -1.60 -9.11 3.88
C THR A 3 -0.64 -8.87 2.69
N TRP A 4 0.68 -8.90 2.92
CA TRP A 4 1.68 -8.75 1.86
C TRP A 4 1.85 -10.01 1.01
N MET A 5 1.65 -11.18 1.63
CA MET A 5 1.59 -12.45 0.92
C MET A 5 0.34 -12.53 0.04
N ASP A 6 -0.83 -12.14 0.57
CA ASP A 6 -2.09 -12.11 -0.16
C ASP A 6 -2.00 -11.27 -1.44
N GLN A 7 -1.28 -10.14 -1.37
CA GLN A 7 -1.08 -9.28 -2.53
C GLN A 7 -0.47 -10.04 -3.73
N VAL A 8 0.49 -10.92 -3.47
CA VAL A 8 1.12 -11.77 -4.50
C VAL A 8 0.21 -12.93 -4.87
N THR A 9 -0.25 -13.68 -3.87
CA THR A 9 -1.03 -14.91 -4.08
C THR A 9 -2.35 -14.63 -4.79
N ARG A 10 -3.07 -13.58 -4.39
CA ARG A 10 -4.35 -13.19 -5.02
C ARG A 10 -4.15 -12.70 -6.45
N GLY A 11 -3.14 -11.86 -6.68
CA GLY A 11 -2.80 -11.41 -8.03
C GLY A 11 -2.40 -12.57 -8.94
N TRP A 12 -1.61 -13.51 -8.43
CA TRP A 12 -1.24 -14.72 -9.17
C TRP A 12 -2.45 -15.59 -9.47
N LEU A 13 -3.26 -15.92 -8.45
CA LEU A 13 -4.44 -16.79 -8.58
C LEU A 13 -5.45 -16.23 -9.60
N ILE A 14 -5.81 -14.96 -9.51
CA ILE A 14 -6.78 -14.39 -10.47
C ILE A 14 -6.22 -14.39 -11.90
N TYR A 15 -4.92 -14.19 -12.07
CA TYR A 15 -4.27 -14.26 -13.37
C TYR A 15 -4.19 -15.70 -13.89
N GLU A 16 -3.93 -16.67 -13.03
CA GLU A 16 -3.92 -18.09 -13.34
C GLU A 16 -5.30 -18.58 -13.81
N LEU A 17 -6.38 -18.15 -13.13
CA LEU A 17 -7.75 -18.52 -13.46
C LEU A 17 -8.30 -17.86 -14.73
N THR A 18 -7.86 -16.65 -15.05
CA THR A 18 -8.54 -15.83 -16.09
C THR A 18 -7.65 -15.50 -17.28
N ASN A 19 -6.34 -15.59 -17.15
CA ASN A 19 -5.35 -15.14 -18.13
C ASN A 19 -5.58 -13.68 -18.58
N SER A 20 -6.24 -12.84 -17.74
CA SER A 20 -6.68 -11.51 -18.10
C SER A 20 -6.03 -10.43 -17.23
N PRO A 21 -5.23 -9.51 -17.82
CA PRO A 21 -4.69 -8.35 -17.10
C PRO A 21 -5.78 -7.42 -16.55
N VAL A 22 -6.96 -7.36 -17.23
CA VAL A 22 -8.10 -6.56 -16.75
C VAL A 22 -8.58 -7.05 -15.39
N GLN A 23 -8.63 -8.36 -15.20
CA GLN A 23 -9.08 -8.98 -13.94
C GLN A 23 -8.14 -8.62 -12.77
N LEU A 24 -6.83 -8.46 -13.02
CA LEU A 24 -5.88 -7.99 -12.02
C LEU A 24 -6.23 -6.57 -11.53
N GLY A 25 -6.56 -5.68 -12.47
CA GLY A 25 -7.00 -4.33 -12.16
C GLY A 25 -8.34 -4.30 -11.41
N LEU A 26 -9.31 -5.10 -11.86
CA LEU A 26 -10.64 -5.17 -11.24
C LEU A 26 -10.60 -5.70 -9.81
N VAL A 27 -9.81 -6.73 -9.50
CA VAL A 27 -9.67 -7.23 -8.12
C VAL A 27 -9.15 -6.14 -7.19
N ARG A 28 -8.21 -5.31 -7.66
CA ARG A 28 -7.75 -4.13 -6.92
C ARG A 28 -8.86 -3.09 -6.80
N GLY A 29 -9.63 -2.90 -7.87
CA GLY A 29 -10.75 -1.95 -7.92
C GLY A 29 -11.81 -2.24 -6.88
N VAL A 30 -12.28 -3.47 -6.80
CA VAL A 30 -13.34 -3.87 -5.87
C VAL A 30 -12.92 -3.78 -4.40
N GLN A 31 -11.63 -3.92 -4.08
CA GLN A 31 -11.11 -3.75 -2.73
C GLN A 31 -11.20 -2.30 -2.23
N ALA A 32 -11.08 -1.31 -3.12
CA ALA A 32 -11.13 0.09 -2.71
C ALA A 32 -12.53 0.54 -2.27
N ILE A 33 -13.59 -0.04 -2.85
CA ILE A 33 -14.97 0.37 -2.55
C ILE A 33 -15.30 0.21 -1.07
N PRO A 34 -15.15 -0.97 -0.43
CA PRO A 34 -15.40 -1.12 1.00
C PRO A 34 -14.53 -0.21 1.87
N ILE A 35 -13.24 -0.09 1.54
CA ILE A 35 -12.32 0.76 2.31
C ILE A 35 -12.81 2.20 2.32
N LEU A 36 -13.20 2.76 1.17
CA LEU A 36 -13.68 4.14 1.07
C LEU A 36 -15.00 4.35 1.82
N LEU A 37 -15.96 3.45 1.65
CA LEU A 37 -17.28 3.58 2.26
C LEU A 37 -17.25 3.37 3.77
N LEU A 38 -16.43 2.43 4.25
CA LEU A 38 -16.43 2.01 5.65
C LEU A 38 -15.40 2.71 6.53
N SER A 39 -14.35 3.37 5.95
CA SER A 39 -13.32 4.04 6.73
C SER A 39 -13.85 5.07 7.75
N PRO A 40 -14.87 5.90 7.44
CA PRO A 40 -15.43 6.83 8.44
C PRO A 40 -16.11 6.11 9.60
N LEU A 41 -16.80 5.00 9.31
CA LEU A 41 -17.48 4.18 10.32
C LEU A 41 -16.47 3.41 11.17
N ALA A 42 -15.39 2.92 10.56
CA ALA A 42 -14.38 2.13 11.23
C ALA A 42 -13.67 2.88 12.36
N GLY A 43 -13.39 4.17 12.19
CA GLY A 43 -12.84 5.02 13.23
C GLY A 43 -13.75 5.10 14.46
N SER A 44 -15.05 5.33 14.26
CA SER A 44 -16.03 5.43 15.35
C SER A 44 -16.24 4.10 16.09
N ILE A 45 -16.18 2.98 15.37
CA ILE A 45 -16.27 1.63 15.95
C ILE A 45 -15.01 1.28 16.75
N ALA A 46 -13.82 1.66 16.25
CA ALA A 46 -12.56 1.45 16.97
C ALA A 46 -12.52 2.16 18.33
N ASP A 47 -13.29 3.26 18.48
CA ASP A 47 -13.40 3.99 19.76
C ASP A 47 -14.45 3.41 20.70
N ARG A 48 -15.49 2.77 20.18
CA ARG A 48 -16.61 2.25 20.99
C ARG A 48 -16.37 0.85 21.55
N TYR A 49 -15.74 -0.02 20.78
CA TYR A 49 -15.55 -1.42 21.16
C TYR A 49 -14.13 -1.72 21.60
N GLN A 50 -13.95 -2.86 22.30
CA GLN A 50 -12.62 -3.32 22.73
C GLN A 50 -11.71 -3.59 21.53
N ARG A 51 -10.63 -2.82 21.38
CA ARG A 51 -9.68 -2.88 20.26
C ARG A 51 -9.10 -4.29 20.06
N LYS A 52 -8.76 -4.96 21.18
CA LYS A 52 -8.29 -6.35 21.14
C LYS A 52 -9.28 -7.29 20.46
N MET A 53 -10.56 -7.20 20.85
CA MET A 53 -11.60 -8.04 20.26
C MET A 53 -11.78 -7.76 18.77
N GLN A 54 -11.75 -6.49 18.36
CA GLN A 54 -11.83 -6.11 16.95
C GLN A 54 -10.67 -6.72 16.13
N VAL A 55 -9.43 -6.64 16.65
CA VAL A 55 -8.26 -7.23 15.98
C VAL A 55 -8.37 -8.75 15.93
N MET A 56 -8.81 -9.42 17.00
CA MET A 56 -8.99 -10.89 17.02
C MET A 56 -10.06 -11.34 16.04
N VAL A 57 -11.23 -10.69 16.03
CA VAL A 57 -12.32 -11.00 15.09
C VAL A 57 -11.82 -10.81 13.63
N ALA A 58 -11.12 -9.73 13.35
CA ALA A 58 -10.55 -9.49 12.05
C ALA A 58 -9.56 -10.59 11.63
N GLN A 59 -8.67 -11.00 12.54
CA GLN A 59 -7.71 -12.09 12.28
C GLN A 59 -8.40 -13.42 12.01
N VAL A 60 -9.47 -13.75 12.77
CA VAL A 60 -10.25 -14.98 12.54
C VAL A 60 -10.95 -14.94 11.19
N LEU A 61 -11.58 -13.80 10.84
CA LEU A 61 -12.26 -13.65 9.55
C LEU A 61 -11.28 -13.76 8.36
N ASP A 62 -10.13 -13.07 8.44
CA ASP A 62 -9.06 -13.20 7.43
C ASP A 62 -8.58 -14.65 7.33
N GLY A 63 -8.31 -15.31 8.46
CA GLY A 63 -7.90 -16.72 8.51
C GLY A 63 -8.91 -17.66 7.86
N LEU A 64 -10.20 -17.47 8.16
CA LEU A 64 -11.28 -18.26 7.56
C LEU A 64 -11.39 -18.03 6.05
N MET A 65 -11.29 -16.80 5.58
CA MET A 65 -11.31 -16.49 4.14
C MET A 65 -10.16 -17.16 3.41
N TYR A 66 -8.94 -17.13 3.97
CA TYR A 66 -7.80 -17.79 3.34
C TYR A 66 -7.87 -19.30 3.43
N ALA A 67 -8.39 -19.87 4.52
CA ALA A 67 -8.66 -21.30 4.62
C ALA A 67 -9.70 -21.76 3.60
N THR A 68 -10.76 -20.97 3.39
CA THR A 68 -11.78 -21.23 2.37
C THR A 68 -11.18 -21.21 0.96
N LEU A 69 -10.35 -20.20 0.63
CA LEU A 69 -9.66 -20.18 -0.65
C LEU A 69 -8.74 -21.39 -0.84
N ALA A 70 -7.96 -21.75 0.18
CA ALA A 70 -7.10 -22.93 0.13
C ALA A 70 -7.91 -24.20 -0.13
N LEU A 71 -9.02 -24.40 0.58
CA LEU A 71 -9.90 -25.55 0.42
C LEU A 71 -10.49 -25.60 -1.00
N LEU A 72 -11.01 -24.49 -1.50
CA LEU A 72 -11.59 -24.41 -2.85
C LEU A 72 -10.55 -24.70 -3.94
N ILE A 73 -9.28 -24.29 -3.74
CA ILE A 73 -8.19 -24.61 -4.67
C ILE A 73 -7.84 -26.09 -4.62
N PHE A 74 -7.70 -26.68 -3.43
CA PHE A 74 -7.36 -28.10 -3.28
C PHE A 74 -8.46 -29.06 -3.75
N THR A 75 -9.71 -28.58 -3.79
CA THR A 75 -10.87 -29.35 -4.29
C THR A 75 -11.19 -29.04 -5.74
N ASP A 76 -10.38 -28.25 -6.43
CA ASP A 76 -10.61 -27.79 -7.82
C ASP A 76 -11.96 -27.08 -8.03
N LEU A 77 -12.58 -26.56 -6.96
CA LEU A 77 -13.85 -25.83 -7.01
C LEU A 77 -13.67 -24.33 -7.11
N ILE A 78 -12.43 -23.86 -7.17
CA ILE A 78 -12.12 -22.43 -7.21
C ILE A 78 -12.63 -21.78 -8.51
N GLN A 79 -13.29 -20.63 -8.37
CA GLN A 79 -13.75 -19.80 -9.48
C GLN A 79 -13.37 -18.34 -9.24
N SER A 80 -13.32 -17.54 -10.30
CA SER A 80 -12.91 -16.11 -10.21
C SER A 80 -13.76 -15.32 -9.22
N TRP A 81 -15.06 -15.57 -9.11
CA TRP A 81 -15.93 -14.85 -8.19
C TRP A 81 -15.59 -15.08 -6.71
N HIS A 82 -15.04 -16.26 -6.33
CA HIS A 82 -14.56 -16.50 -4.96
C HIS A 82 -13.40 -15.57 -4.62
N VAL A 83 -12.52 -15.29 -5.60
CA VAL A 83 -11.41 -14.35 -5.43
C VAL A 83 -11.93 -12.93 -5.20
N TYR A 84 -12.97 -12.53 -5.95
CA TYR A 84 -13.63 -11.22 -5.75
C TYR A 84 -14.35 -11.13 -4.40
N ALA A 85 -15.14 -12.14 -4.06
CA ALA A 85 -15.88 -12.16 -2.78
C ALA A 85 -14.93 -12.06 -1.58
N THR A 86 -13.85 -12.84 -1.59
CA THR A 86 -12.83 -12.78 -0.52
C THR A 86 -11.99 -11.51 -0.57
N ALA A 87 -11.78 -10.89 -1.74
CA ALA A 87 -11.12 -9.58 -1.85
C ALA A 87 -11.95 -8.47 -1.20
N ILE A 88 -13.28 -8.46 -1.45
CA ILE A 88 -14.21 -7.53 -0.81
C ILE A 88 -14.25 -7.78 0.70
N GLY A 89 -14.37 -9.04 1.12
CA GLY A 89 -14.38 -9.42 2.54
C GLY A 89 -13.12 -8.97 3.28
N ALA A 90 -11.94 -9.24 2.71
CA ALA A 90 -10.66 -8.82 3.27
C ALA A 90 -10.55 -7.28 3.34
N ALA A 91 -11.07 -6.55 2.33
CA ALA A 91 -11.09 -5.09 2.33
C ALA A 91 -12.00 -4.53 3.45
N ILE A 92 -13.17 -5.14 3.68
CA ILE A 92 -14.05 -4.80 4.80
C ILE A 92 -13.33 -5.03 6.13
N VAL A 93 -12.76 -6.22 6.32
CA VAL A 93 -12.01 -6.55 7.54
C VAL A 93 -10.87 -5.58 7.77
N GLN A 94 -10.09 -5.27 6.74
CA GLN A 94 -8.96 -4.36 6.80
C GLN A 94 -9.39 -2.94 7.20
N ALA A 95 -10.52 -2.44 6.69
CA ALA A 95 -11.04 -1.11 7.03
C ALA A 95 -11.24 -0.96 8.56
N PHE A 96 -11.76 -1.98 9.23
CA PHE A 96 -11.95 -1.97 10.68
C PHE A 96 -10.71 -2.35 11.49
N GLN A 97 -9.88 -3.24 10.96
CA GLN A 97 -8.68 -3.73 11.65
C GLN A 97 -7.59 -2.65 11.79
N GLN A 98 -7.37 -1.84 10.75
CA GLN A 98 -6.29 -0.86 10.70
C GLN A 98 -6.34 0.16 11.85
N PRO A 99 -7.47 0.88 12.09
CA PRO A 99 -7.53 1.84 13.19
C PRO A 99 -7.46 1.16 14.55
N ALA A 100 -8.09 -0.01 14.72
CA ALA A 100 -8.05 -0.76 15.97
C ALA A 100 -6.63 -1.23 16.32
N ARG A 101 -5.88 -1.73 15.31
CA ARG A 101 -4.49 -2.17 15.48
C ARG A 101 -3.56 -1.02 15.83
N ALA A 102 -3.66 0.10 15.12
CA ALA A 102 -2.83 1.29 15.39
C ALA A 102 -3.06 1.80 16.82
N ALA A 103 -4.29 1.84 17.26
CA ALA A 103 -4.65 2.24 18.61
C ALA A 103 -4.20 1.22 19.66
N MET A 104 -4.28 -0.09 19.38
CA MET A 104 -3.82 -1.15 20.29
C MET A 104 -2.32 -1.09 20.54
N VAL A 105 -1.50 -0.74 19.55
CA VAL A 105 -0.05 -0.56 19.73
C VAL A 105 0.24 0.57 20.73
N ALA A 106 -0.51 1.67 20.65
CA ALA A 106 -0.37 2.78 21.59
C ALA A 106 -0.86 2.44 23.01
N ASP A 107 -1.87 1.57 23.13
CA ASP A 107 -2.39 1.14 24.45
C ASP A 107 -1.53 0.04 25.10
N ALA A 108 -0.69 -0.65 24.32
CA ALA A 108 0.10 -1.79 24.83
C ALA A 108 1.33 -1.37 25.64
N VAL A 109 1.72 -0.08 25.60
CA VAL A 109 2.95 0.41 26.23
C VAL A 109 2.71 1.68 27.05
N PRO A 110 3.51 1.93 28.11
CA PRO A 110 3.52 3.21 28.81
C PRO A 110 3.89 4.35 27.86
N ARG A 111 3.42 5.58 28.13
CA ARG A 111 3.70 6.77 27.31
C ARG A 111 5.18 7.04 27.07
N SER A 112 6.02 6.72 28.05
CA SER A 112 7.49 6.85 27.96
C SER A 112 8.13 5.96 26.89
N HIS A 113 7.49 4.84 26.53
CA HIS A 113 7.96 3.89 25.52
C HIS A 113 7.19 3.95 24.19
N LEU A 114 6.25 4.88 24.05
CA LEU A 114 5.38 4.97 22.88
C LEU A 114 6.18 5.16 21.58
N THR A 115 7.18 6.02 21.57
CA THR A 115 8.06 6.26 20.40
C THR A 115 8.77 4.99 19.98
N ASN A 116 9.31 4.21 20.95
CA ASN A 116 9.98 2.94 20.67
C ASN A 116 9.01 1.90 20.10
N ALA A 117 7.79 1.81 20.66
CA ALA A 117 6.76 0.88 20.17
C ALA A 117 6.32 1.21 18.74
N ILE A 118 6.14 2.49 18.41
CA ILE A 118 5.85 2.94 17.06
C ILE A 118 7.00 2.61 16.11
N GLY A 119 8.25 2.86 16.53
CA GLY A 119 9.44 2.51 15.76
C GLY A 119 9.54 1.01 15.47
N LEU A 120 9.35 0.17 16.50
CA LEU A 120 9.36 -1.28 16.36
C LEU A 120 8.24 -1.78 15.43
N ASN A 121 7.03 -1.24 15.57
CA ASN A 121 5.92 -1.57 14.67
C ASN A 121 6.23 -1.20 13.22
N ALA A 122 6.88 -0.06 12.98
CA ALA A 122 7.32 0.34 11.65
C ALA A 122 8.39 -0.61 11.08
N ILE A 123 9.35 -1.08 11.88
CA ILE A 123 10.33 -2.09 11.48
C ILE A 123 9.64 -3.39 11.09
N VAL A 124 8.76 -3.92 11.95
CA VAL A 124 7.99 -5.15 11.69
C VAL A 124 7.16 -5.03 10.42
N PHE A 125 6.52 -3.87 10.19
CA PHE A 125 5.75 -3.60 8.99
C PHE A 125 6.62 -3.64 7.73
N ASN A 126 7.79 -2.98 7.75
CA ASN A 126 8.70 -2.95 6.60
C ASN A 126 9.35 -4.32 6.33
N VAL A 127 9.73 -5.05 7.36
CA VAL A 127 10.24 -6.43 7.24
C VAL A 127 9.17 -7.33 6.61
N ALA A 128 7.92 -7.25 7.10
CA ALA A 128 6.81 -8.01 6.55
C ALA A 128 6.51 -7.66 5.08
N ARG A 129 6.63 -6.38 4.72
CA ARG A 129 6.46 -5.89 3.34
C ARG A 129 7.55 -6.41 2.40
N THR A 130 8.78 -6.55 2.90
CA THR A 130 9.92 -7.02 2.10
C THR A 130 9.92 -8.55 1.95
N ILE A 131 9.73 -9.28 3.05
CA ILE A 131 9.84 -10.74 3.07
C ILE A 131 8.53 -11.41 2.62
N GLY A 132 7.38 -10.81 2.92
CA GLY A 132 6.07 -11.40 2.61
C GLY A 132 5.89 -11.83 1.16
N PRO A 133 6.17 -10.94 0.17
CA PRO A 133 6.08 -11.28 -1.25
C PRO A 133 7.02 -12.42 -1.67
N ALA A 134 8.26 -12.45 -1.17
CA ALA A 134 9.21 -13.52 -1.46
C ALA A 134 8.71 -14.86 -0.93
N LEU A 135 8.22 -14.87 0.32
CA LEU A 135 7.67 -16.06 0.93
C LEU A 135 6.44 -16.57 0.18
N ALA A 136 5.54 -15.65 -0.24
CA ALA A 136 4.39 -16.02 -1.06
C ALA A 136 4.82 -16.65 -2.39
N GLY A 137 5.76 -16.03 -3.11
CA GLY A 137 6.27 -16.57 -4.37
C GLY A 137 6.93 -17.94 -4.22
N LEU A 138 7.69 -18.15 -3.16
CA LEU A 138 8.29 -19.44 -2.83
C LEU A 138 7.23 -20.48 -2.51
N LEU A 139 6.26 -20.17 -1.67
CA LEU A 139 5.17 -21.08 -1.31
C LEU A 139 4.30 -21.46 -2.51
N ILE A 140 4.04 -20.51 -3.42
CA ILE A 140 3.31 -20.79 -4.66
C ILE A 140 4.12 -21.77 -5.53
N ALA A 141 5.43 -21.59 -5.63
CA ALA A 141 6.28 -22.46 -6.43
C ALA A 141 6.38 -23.89 -5.87
N MET A 142 6.37 -24.03 -4.53
CA MET A 142 6.50 -25.33 -3.86
C MET A 142 5.17 -26.08 -3.68
N PHE A 143 4.10 -25.35 -3.39
CA PHE A 143 2.82 -25.93 -2.94
C PHE A 143 1.60 -25.36 -3.70
N GLY A 144 1.83 -24.58 -4.76
CA GLY A 144 0.78 -23.90 -5.49
C GLY A 144 0.13 -22.75 -4.70
N THR A 145 -0.86 -22.10 -5.32
CA THR A 145 -1.62 -21.01 -4.70
C THR A 145 -2.40 -21.48 -3.47
N GLY A 146 -2.92 -22.70 -3.49
CA GLY A 146 -3.63 -23.32 -2.37
C GLY A 146 -2.74 -23.47 -1.14
N GLY A 147 -1.49 -23.96 -1.32
CA GLY A 147 -0.51 -24.07 -0.24
C GLY A 147 -0.12 -22.70 0.35
N SER A 148 0.04 -21.70 -0.49
CA SER A 148 0.30 -20.33 -0.03
C SER A 148 -0.85 -19.81 0.84
N TYR A 149 -2.12 -20.02 0.46
CA TYR A 149 -3.27 -19.61 1.27
C TYR A 149 -3.42 -20.43 2.55
N ALA A 150 -3.12 -21.74 2.53
CA ALA A 150 -3.12 -22.56 3.75
C ALA A 150 -2.12 -22.04 4.80
N VAL A 151 -0.90 -21.69 4.38
CA VAL A 151 0.11 -21.08 5.27
C VAL A 151 -0.35 -19.72 5.78
N GLN A 152 -0.98 -18.89 4.94
CA GLN A 152 -1.53 -17.61 5.37
C GLN A 152 -2.63 -17.79 6.42
N ALA A 153 -3.54 -18.76 6.23
CA ALA A 153 -4.57 -19.11 7.22
C ALA A 153 -3.94 -19.53 8.56
N ALA A 154 -2.89 -20.35 8.52
CA ALA A 154 -2.15 -20.76 9.72
C ALA A 154 -1.48 -19.57 10.42
N PHE A 155 -0.92 -18.61 9.68
CA PHE A 155 -0.35 -17.39 10.26
C PHE A 155 -1.40 -16.52 10.95
N TYR A 156 -2.61 -16.42 10.39
CA TYR A 156 -3.70 -15.68 11.05
C TYR A 156 -4.24 -16.39 12.29
N LEU A 157 -4.31 -17.72 12.27
CA LEU A 157 -4.63 -18.52 13.45
C LEU A 157 -3.58 -18.30 14.56
N LEU A 158 -2.30 -18.39 14.22
CA LEU A 158 -1.20 -18.15 15.15
C LEU A 158 -1.23 -16.71 15.70
N ALA A 159 -1.52 -15.71 14.85
CA ALA A 159 -1.66 -14.34 15.26
C ALA A 159 -2.84 -14.17 16.24
N THR A 160 -3.97 -14.84 15.98
CA THR A 160 -5.14 -14.83 16.89
C THR A 160 -4.77 -15.41 18.25
N VAL A 161 -4.16 -16.60 18.28
CA VAL A 161 -3.72 -17.26 19.51
C VAL A 161 -2.72 -16.37 20.28
N SER A 162 -1.76 -15.75 19.58
CA SER A 162 -0.79 -14.84 20.18
C SER A 162 -1.40 -13.54 20.72
N THR A 163 -2.57 -13.15 20.23
CA THR A 163 -3.29 -11.95 20.69
C THR A 163 -4.10 -12.24 21.98
N VAL A 164 -4.48 -13.50 22.24
CA VAL A 164 -5.27 -13.89 23.43
C VAL A 164 -4.63 -13.46 24.75
N PRO A 165 -3.34 -13.68 25.02
CA PRO A 165 -2.73 -13.35 26.32
C PRO A 165 -2.49 -11.84 26.49
N LEU A 166 -2.61 -11.02 25.45
CA LEU A 166 -2.40 -9.58 25.56
C LEU A 166 -3.45 -8.96 26.49
N ARG A 167 -3.01 -8.32 27.55
CA ARG A 167 -3.87 -7.55 28.46
C ARG A 167 -3.91 -6.12 27.94
N PRO A 168 -5.07 -5.60 27.52
CA PRO A 168 -5.17 -4.18 27.18
C PRO A 168 -4.90 -3.37 28.45
N ALA A 169 -4.04 -2.35 28.35
CA ALA A 169 -3.91 -1.39 29.43
C ALA A 169 -5.29 -0.85 29.77
N GLN A 170 -5.61 -0.80 31.09
CA GLN A 170 -6.90 -0.28 31.55
C GLN A 170 -7.11 1.11 30.93
N ARG A 171 -8.18 1.23 30.20
CA ARG A 171 -8.62 2.52 29.64
C ARG A 171 -8.80 3.46 30.83
N ALA A 172 -7.85 4.36 31.08
CA ALA A 172 -8.17 5.57 31.79
C ALA A 172 -9.31 6.21 30.97
N SER A 173 -10.50 6.26 31.56
CA SER A 173 -11.69 6.87 31.00
C SER A 173 -11.30 8.25 30.46
N ARG A 174 -10.99 8.31 29.16
CA ARG A 174 -10.83 9.59 28.49
C ARG A 174 -12.23 10.15 28.41
N SER A 175 -12.52 11.05 29.36
CA SER A 175 -13.60 12.01 29.18
C SER A 175 -13.52 12.49 27.72
N SER A 176 -14.58 12.23 26.99
CA SER A 176 -14.85 12.81 25.68
C SER A 176 -14.70 14.33 25.83
N HIS A 177 -13.51 14.85 25.60
CA HIS A 177 -13.40 16.24 25.22
C HIS A 177 -14.12 16.33 23.90
N GLY A 178 -15.34 16.83 23.98
CA GLY A 178 -16.20 17.08 22.85
C GLY A 178 -15.45 17.91 21.81
N HIS A 179 -14.89 17.23 20.85
CA HIS A 179 -14.74 17.87 19.56
C HIS A 179 -16.17 17.92 19.03
N SER A 180 -16.67 19.13 18.98
CA SER A 180 -17.92 19.50 18.34
C SER A 180 -17.99 18.75 16.99
N ALA A 181 -18.73 17.64 17.00
CA ALA A 181 -18.87 16.70 15.88
C ALA A 181 -19.84 17.24 14.81
N GLU A 182 -19.91 18.54 14.61
CA GLU A 182 -20.87 19.17 13.68
C GLU A 182 -20.23 19.94 12.51
N ALA A 183 -18.91 19.94 12.36
CA ALA A 183 -18.38 20.28 11.05
C ALA A 183 -18.62 19.05 10.16
N SER A 184 -19.60 19.11 9.26
CA SER A 184 -19.89 18.07 8.27
C SER A 184 -18.56 17.54 7.72
N PHE A 185 -18.34 16.21 7.77
CA PHE A 185 -17.16 15.53 7.24
C PHE A 185 -16.77 16.05 5.86
N GLY A 186 -17.77 16.32 4.99
CA GLY A 186 -17.57 16.93 3.69
C GLY A 186 -16.98 18.34 3.75
N ARG A 187 -17.42 19.17 4.71
CA ARG A 187 -16.88 20.53 4.89
C ARG A 187 -15.42 20.50 5.34
N SER A 188 -15.06 19.58 6.21
CA SER A 188 -13.67 19.37 6.65
C SER A 188 -12.73 18.96 5.50
N ILE A 189 -13.18 18.11 4.58
CA ILE A 189 -12.41 17.72 3.38
C ILE A 189 -12.27 18.92 2.45
N ILE A 190 -13.33 19.67 2.20
CA ILE A 190 -13.31 20.85 1.34
C ILE A 190 -12.34 21.92 1.89
N ASP A 191 -12.34 22.15 3.19
CA ASP A 191 -11.44 23.09 3.84
C ASP A 191 -9.98 22.60 3.77
N GLY A 192 -9.74 21.31 3.98
CA GLY A 192 -8.44 20.68 3.78
C GLY A 192 -7.94 20.84 2.35
N TRP A 193 -8.82 20.63 1.36
CA TRP A 193 -8.51 20.82 -0.05
C TRP A 193 -8.18 22.29 -0.37
N LYS A 194 -9.02 23.24 0.07
CA LYS A 194 -8.78 24.69 -0.13
C LYS A 194 -7.45 25.14 0.46
N PHE A 195 -7.14 24.70 1.69
CA PHE A 195 -5.85 25.00 2.32
C PHE A 195 -4.70 24.41 1.53
N SER A 196 -4.80 23.13 1.16
CA SER A 196 -3.77 22.41 0.40
C SER A 196 -3.45 23.11 -0.93
N TRP A 197 -4.46 23.65 -1.61
CA TRP A 197 -4.27 24.34 -2.89
C TRP A 197 -3.61 25.71 -2.75
N ARG A 198 -3.81 26.38 -1.60
CA ARG A 198 -3.20 27.68 -1.31
C ARG A 198 -1.76 27.56 -0.84
N ASN A 199 -1.39 26.49 -0.17
CA ASN A 199 -0.02 26.25 0.29
C ASN A 199 0.79 25.52 -0.79
N GLU A 200 1.80 26.19 -1.35
CA GLU A 200 2.57 25.67 -2.48
C GLU A 200 3.31 24.35 -2.15
N ALA A 201 3.89 24.24 -0.95
CA ALA A 201 4.59 23.02 -0.53
C ALA A 201 3.63 21.82 -0.40
N VAL A 202 2.48 22.02 0.25
CA VAL A 202 1.45 21.00 0.43
C VAL A 202 0.84 20.62 -0.91
N ARG A 203 0.52 21.61 -1.76
CA ARG A 203 0.00 21.38 -3.11
C ARG A 203 0.95 20.54 -3.95
N THR A 204 2.24 20.87 -3.94
CA THR A 204 3.26 20.11 -4.68
C THR A 204 3.32 18.67 -4.19
N GLY A 205 3.38 18.41 -2.89
CA GLY A 205 3.38 17.06 -2.33
C GLY A 205 2.14 16.27 -2.72
N LEU A 206 0.96 16.89 -2.67
CA LEU A 206 -0.30 16.24 -3.08
C LEU A 206 -0.32 15.92 -4.57
N LEU A 207 0.07 16.85 -5.44
CA LEU A 207 0.13 16.62 -6.88
C LEU A 207 1.09 15.48 -7.22
N ILE A 208 2.28 15.45 -6.64
CA ILE A 208 3.24 14.36 -6.80
C ILE A 208 2.59 13.01 -6.44
N THR A 209 1.99 12.93 -5.25
CA THR A 209 1.38 11.67 -4.78
C THR A 209 0.21 11.24 -5.67
N MET A 210 -0.66 12.18 -6.05
CA MET A 210 -1.84 11.88 -6.88
C MET A 210 -1.44 11.35 -8.26
N PHE A 211 -0.51 12.02 -8.93
CA PHE A 211 -0.08 11.60 -10.26
C PHE A 211 0.78 10.33 -10.22
N ALA A 212 1.65 10.16 -9.21
CA ALA A 212 2.38 8.92 -9.01
C ALA A 212 1.43 7.73 -8.75
N SER A 213 0.39 7.94 -7.94
CA SER A 213 -0.62 6.94 -7.64
C SER A 213 -1.46 6.56 -8.86
N LEU A 214 -1.74 7.50 -9.76
CA LEU A 214 -2.52 7.24 -10.97
C LEU A 214 -1.70 6.58 -12.07
N PHE A 215 -0.46 7.04 -12.29
CA PHE A 215 0.29 6.70 -13.49
C PHE A 215 1.50 5.77 -13.25
N ILE A 216 2.17 5.84 -12.09
CA ILE A 216 3.41 5.09 -11.87
C ILE A 216 3.18 3.84 -11.04
N ILE A 217 2.60 3.97 -9.84
CA ILE A 217 2.43 2.86 -8.88
C ILE A 217 1.62 1.68 -9.45
N PRO A 218 0.61 1.87 -10.33
CA PRO A 218 -0.20 0.79 -10.87
C PRO A 218 0.56 -0.30 -11.64
N PHE A 219 1.81 -0.07 -12.09
CA PHE A 219 2.62 -1.10 -12.75
C PHE A 219 2.75 -2.39 -11.92
N MET A 220 2.72 -2.25 -10.59
CA MET A 220 2.78 -3.39 -9.66
C MET A 220 1.63 -4.38 -9.85
N THR A 221 0.49 -3.93 -10.38
CA THR A 221 -0.66 -4.79 -10.69
C THR A 221 -0.35 -5.79 -11.79
N LEU A 222 0.56 -5.43 -12.73
CA LEU A 222 0.94 -6.28 -13.84
C LEU A 222 2.18 -7.16 -13.57
N LEU A 223 2.76 -7.14 -12.36
CA LEU A 223 3.92 -7.98 -12.03
C LEU A 223 3.69 -9.48 -12.25
N PRO A 224 2.50 -10.07 -12.00
CA PRO A 224 2.23 -11.46 -12.38
C PRO A 224 2.39 -11.71 -13.88
N VAL A 225 1.92 -10.77 -14.72
CA VAL A 225 2.05 -10.85 -16.19
C VAL A 225 3.52 -10.80 -16.60
N PHE A 226 4.29 -9.87 -16.03
CA PHE A 226 5.73 -9.79 -16.30
C PHE A 226 6.47 -11.05 -15.88
N ALA A 227 6.19 -11.58 -14.68
CA ALA A 227 6.87 -12.77 -14.17
C ALA A 227 6.55 -14.02 -15.00
N ARG A 228 5.28 -14.19 -15.41
CA ARG A 228 4.81 -15.36 -16.14
C ARG A 228 5.08 -15.28 -17.63
N ASP A 229 4.63 -14.21 -18.29
CA ASP A 229 4.56 -14.14 -19.76
C ASP A 229 5.76 -13.43 -20.38
N VAL A 230 6.37 -12.45 -19.67
CA VAL A 230 7.48 -11.67 -20.19
C VAL A 230 8.84 -12.32 -19.88
N PHE A 231 9.01 -12.78 -18.62
CA PHE A 231 10.27 -13.36 -18.17
C PHE A 231 10.26 -14.89 -18.05
N GLY A 232 9.07 -15.53 -18.00
CA GLY A 232 8.95 -16.99 -17.87
C GLY A 232 9.48 -17.56 -16.55
N VAL A 233 9.53 -16.74 -15.47
CA VAL A 233 10.15 -17.09 -14.18
C VAL A 233 9.15 -17.51 -13.11
N GLY A 234 7.86 -17.51 -13.43
CA GLY A 234 6.80 -17.97 -12.53
C GLY A 234 6.60 -17.11 -11.29
N ALA A 235 5.84 -17.64 -10.32
CA ALA A 235 5.49 -16.93 -9.09
C ALA A 235 6.71 -16.61 -8.21
N THR A 236 7.72 -17.49 -8.18
CA THR A 236 8.98 -17.23 -7.48
C THR A 236 9.65 -15.98 -8.01
N GLY A 237 9.67 -15.80 -9.34
CA GLY A 237 10.22 -14.61 -9.96
C GLY A 237 9.47 -13.35 -9.59
N GLN A 238 8.13 -13.39 -9.51
CA GLN A 238 7.34 -12.28 -9.00
C GLN A 238 7.71 -11.94 -7.55
N GLY A 239 7.83 -12.93 -6.69
CA GLY A 239 8.27 -12.76 -5.31
C GLY A 239 9.65 -12.11 -5.21
N LEU A 240 10.60 -12.55 -6.02
CA LEU A 240 11.98 -12.00 -6.08
C LEU A 240 11.99 -10.54 -6.56
N LEU A 241 11.18 -10.17 -7.57
CA LEU A 241 11.04 -8.78 -8.03
C LEU A 241 10.54 -7.87 -6.89
N LEU A 242 9.52 -8.29 -6.16
CA LEU A 242 8.99 -7.53 -5.03
C LEU A 242 9.98 -7.48 -3.85
N THR A 243 10.75 -8.54 -3.63
CA THR A 243 11.82 -8.54 -2.62
C THR A 243 12.92 -7.58 -2.98
N ALA A 244 13.36 -7.56 -4.24
CA ALA A 244 14.35 -6.59 -4.73
C ALA A 244 13.86 -5.15 -4.50
N MET A 245 12.59 -4.87 -4.79
CA MET A 245 11.94 -3.59 -4.47
C MET A 245 11.95 -3.31 -2.95
N GLY A 246 11.68 -4.32 -2.13
CA GLY A 246 11.71 -4.21 -0.68
C GLY A 246 13.09 -3.88 -0.13
N VAL A 247 14.15 -4.48 -0.68
CA VAL A 247 15.55 -4.18 -0.33
C VAL A 247 15.87 -2.72 -0.65
N GLY A 248 15.51 -2.24 -1.85
CA GLY A 248 15.67 -0.83 -2.21
C GLY A 248 14.93 0.12 -1.25
N ALA A 249 13.73 -0.26 -0.85
CA ALA A 249 12.93 0.48 0.13
C ALA A 249 13.60 0.57 1.52
N LEU A 250 14.22 -0.50 1.98
CA LEU A 250 14.99 -0.51 3.24
C LEU A 250 16.25 0.37 3.13
N CYS A 251 16.99 0.29 2.03
CA CYS A 251 18.13 1.18 1.79
C CYS A 251 17.70 2.65 1.80
N SER A 252 16.57 2.97 1.18
CA SER A 252 16.00 4.32 1.19
C SER A 252 15.68 4.81 2.60
N ALA A 253 15.02 3.97 3.41
CA ALA A 253 14.65 4.32 4.78
C ALA A 253 15.90 4.61 5.64
N ILE A 254 16.97 3.83 5.48
CA ILE A 254 18.25 4.04 6.18
C ILE A 254 18.90 5.35 5.71
N LEU A 255 18.94 5.61 4.40
CA LEU A 255 19.52 6.85 3.85
C LEU A 255 18.79 8.10 4.34
N ILE A 256 17.46 8.07 4.37
CA ILE A 256 16.64 9.19 4.87
C ILE A 256 16.87 9.39 6.37
N ALA A 257 16.94 8.30 7.16
CA ALA A 257 17.16 8.40 8.59
C ALA A 257 18.55 8.97 8.93
N SER A 258 19.58 8.69 8.10
CA SER A 258 20.94 9.14 8.33
C SER A 258 21.27 10.54 7.78
N LEU A 259 20.63 10.94 6.67
CA LEU A 259 20.97 12.15 5.92
C LEU A 259 19.80 13.15 5.82
N GLY A 260 18.62 12.82 6.35
CA GLY A 260 17.36 13.51 6.04
C GLY A 260 17.33 15.02 6.33
N ASP A 261 18.06 15.48 7.35
CA ASP A 261 18.10 16.91 7.72
C ASP A 261 19.06 17.73 6.85
N GLN A 262 19.97 17.10 6.11
CA GLN A 262 20.99 17.76 5.30
C GLN A 262 20.59 17.91 3.82
N LEU A 263 19.53 17.21 3.39
CA LEU A 263 19.17 17.09 1.99
C LEU A 263 18.02 18.05 1.60
N PRO A 264 18.08 18.67 0.40
CA PRO A 264 17.01 19.52 -0.11
C PRO A 264 15.77 18.67 -0.44
N ARG A 265 14.80 18.66 0.47
CA ARG A 265 13.60 17.79 0.39
C ARG A 265 12.82 17.96 -0.91
N GLY A 266 12.73 19.21 -1.41
CA GLY A 266 12.01 19.51 -2.65
C GLY A 266 12.64 18.87 -3.89
N ILE A 267 13.97 18.93 -4.03
CA ILE A 267 14.69 18.33 -5.16
C ILE A 267 14.63 16.82 -5.07
N LEU A 268 14.79 16.24 -3.88
CA LEU A 268 14.73 14.79 -3.68
C LEU A 268 13.33 14.23 -3.95
N MET A 269 12.29 14.97 -3.56
CA MET A 269 10.91 14.59 -3.79
C MET A 269 10.59 14.54 -5.28
N LEU A 270 10.89 15.60 -6.02
CA LEU A 270 10.60 15.71 -7.45
C LEU A 270 11.55 14.82 -8.28
N GLY A 271 12.85 14.86 -7.99
CA GLY A 271 13.85 14.01 -8.65
C GLY A 271 13.65 12.52 -8.39
N GLY A 272 13.31 12.17 -7.15
CA GLY A 272 13.04 10.79 -6.75
C GLY A 272 11.84 10.19 -7.49
N VAL A 273 10.72 10.94 -7.63
CA VAL A 273 9.55 10.44 -8.38
C VAL A 273 9.80 10.41 -9.87
N THR A 274 10.53 11.36 -10.42
CA THR A 274 10.93 11.33 -11.83
C THR A 274 11.80 10.11 -12.10
N LEU A 275 12.80 9.86 -11.26
CA LEU A 275 13.64 8.65 -11.33
C LEU A 275 12.80 7.38 -11.21
N TYR A 276 11.83 7.35 -10.30
CA TYR A 276 10.89 6.24 -10.16
C TYR A 276 10.18 5.96 -11.49
N GLY A 277 9.52 6.96 -12.08
CA GLY A 277 8.81 6.81 -13.35
C GLY A 277 9.72 6.34 -14.48
N LEU A 278 10.90 6.95 -14.65
CA LEU A 278 11.86 6.57 -15.67
C LEU A 278 12.40 5.14 -15.47
N THR A 279 12.63 4.73 -14.22
CA THR A 279 13.09 3.37 -13.91
C THR A 279 11.98 2.34 -14.19
N VAL A 280 10.69 2.68 -13.97
CA VAL A 280 9.57 1.79 -14.36
C VAL A 280 9.45 1.69 -15.88
N VAL A 281 9.69 2.77 -16.64
CA VAL A 281 9.79 2.69 -18.11
C VAL A 281 10.93 1.76 -18.52
N ALA A 282 12.12 1.90 -17.93
CA ALA A 282 13.25 1.01 -18.19
C ALA A 282 12.93 -0.45 -17.84
N PHE A 283 12.23 -0.68 -16.71
CA PHE A 283 11.77 -2.01 -16.32
C PHE A 283 10.83 -2.62 -17.38
N SER A 284 9.89 -1.85 -17.92
CA SER A 284 8.96 -2.35 -18.93
C SER A 284 9.66 -2.75 -20.23
N ALA A 285 10.75 -2.08 -20.58
CA ALA A 285 11.56 -2.37 -21.75
C ALA A 285 12.59 -3.48 -21.55
N SER A 286 12.89 -3.84 -20.28
CA SER A 286 13.93 -4.82 -19.96
C SER A 286 13.60 -6.21 -20.51
N PRO A 287 14.54 -6.85 -21.24
CA PRO A 287 14.39 -8.24 -21.67
C PRO A 287 14.91 -9.26 -20.66
N TRP A 288 15.72 -8.83 -19.67
CA TRP A 288 16.43 -9.73 -18.77
C TRP A 288 15.93 -9.63 -17.34
N PHE A 289 15.58 -10.76 -16.75
CA PHE A 289 15.09 -10.85 -15.37
C PHE A 289 16.07 -10.25 -14.34
N LYS A 290 17.38 -10.53 -14.48
CA LYS A 290 18.41 -9.99 -13.56
C LYS A 290 18.48 -8.46 -13.60
N LEU A 291 18.42 -7.86 -14.81
CA LEU A 291 18.35 -6.41 -14.97
C LEU A 291 17.08 -5.85 -14.34
N SER A 292 15.94 -6.53 -14.54
CA SER A 292 14.66 -6.15 -13.95
C SER A 292 14.69 -6.19 -12.43
N MET A 293 15.39 -7.12 -11.79
CA MET A 293 15.63 -7.14 -10.35
C MET A 293 16.42 -5.91 -9.88
N ALA A 294 17.50 -5.54 -10.59
CA ALA A 294 18.26 -4.34 -10.26
C ALA A 294 17.40 -3.07 -10.40
N LEU A 295 16.62 -2.97 -11.48
CA LEU A 295 15.67 -1.87 -11.66
C LEU A 295 14.61 -1.83 -10.56
N MET A 296 14.07 -2.96 -10.12
CA MET A 296 13.13 -3.03 -9.00
C MET A 296 13.75 -2.54 -7.68
N THR A 297 15.05 -2.77 -7.46
CA THR A 297 15.76 -2.21 -6.30
C THR A 297 15.81 -0.67 -6.37
N ILE A 298 16.10 -0.10 -7.53
CA ILE A 298 16.10 1.36 -7.75
C ILE A 298 14.68 1.92 -7.60
N ILE A 299 13.67 1.21 -8.12
CA ILE A 299 12.26 1.54 -7.94
C ILE A 299 11.90 1.61 -6.44
N GLY A 300 12.31 0.61 -5.66
CA GLY A 300 12.06 0.57 -4.22
C GLY A 300 12.71 1.72 -3.48
N LEU A 301 13.96 2.04 -3.80
CA LEU A 301 14.70 3.16 -3.24
C LEU A 301 13.99 4.49 -3.53
N SER A 302 13.60 4.72 -4.77
CA SER A 302 12.95 5.97 -5.19
C SER A 302 11.53 6.11 -4.64
N HIS A 303 10.75 5.01 -4.62
CA HIS A 303 9.36 5.01 -4.14
C HIS A 303 9.24 5.40 -2.67
N VAL A 304 10.05 4.80 -1.80
CA VAL A 304 9.97 5.08 -0.35
C VAL A 304 10.52 6.44 0.00
N SER A 305 11.65 6.84 -0.62
CA SER A 305 12.20 8.19 -0.45
C SER A 305 11.15 9.24 -0.72
N CYS A 306 10.44 9.08 -1.82
CA CYS A 306 9.46 10.03 -2.26
C CYS A 306 8.23 10.09 -1.37
N HIS A 307 7.65 8.92 -1.05
CA HIS A 307 6.45 8.84 -0.21
C HIS A 307 6.70 9.40 1.20
N ALA A 308 7.84 9.05 1.82
CA ALA A 308 8.20 9.53 3.14
C ALA A 308 8.46 11.05 3.16
N LEU A 309 9.20 11.56 2.18
CA LEU A 309 9.49 13.01 2.07
C LEU A 309 8.22 13.82 1.80
N VAL A 310 7.34 13.37 0.90
CA VAL A 310 6.05 14.02 0.65
C VAL A 310 5.21 14.07 1.92
N GLN A 311 5.10 12.97 2.64
CA GLN A 311 4.34 12.92 3.89
C GLN A 311 4.94 13.86 4.94
N THR A 312 6.26 13.91 5.06
CA THR A 312 6.96 14.83 5.97
C THR A 312 6.70 16.29 5.61
N VAL A 313 6.81 16.66 4.33
CA VAL A 313 6.54 18.02 3.84
C VAL A 313 5.09 18.42 4.13
N ILE A 314 4.12 17.55 3.79
CA ILE A 314 2.70 17.84 4.07
C ILE A 314 2.48 18.08 5.57
N GLN A 315 3.07 17.27 6.45
CA GLN A 315 2.92 17.43 7.89
C GLN A 315 3.63 18.66 8.44
N ALA A 316 4.84 18.96 7.95
CA ALA A 316 5.64 20.10 8.40
C ALA A 316 5.04 21.45 7.99
N TYR A 317 4.51 21.55 6.75
CA TYR A 317 3.95 22.78 6.20
C TYR A 317 2.43 22.94 6.44
N SER A 318 1.80 22.00 7.14
CA SER A 318 0.39 22.11 7.56
C SER A 318 0.30 22.55 9.02
N PRO A 319 -0.41 23.66 9.33
CA PRO A 319 -0.75 24.05 10.70
C PRO A 319 -1.48 22.91 11.43
N SER A 320 -1.36 22.86 12.75
CA SER A 320 -1.95 21.80 13.60
C SER A 320 -3.44 21.58 13.34
N GLU A 321 -4.18 22.66 13.07
CA GLU A 321 -5.62 22.66 12.79
C GLU A 321 -5.98 21.99 11.47
N PHE A 322 -5.12 22.09 10.45
CA PHE A 322 -5.33 21.56 9.10
C PHE A 322 -4.61 20.23 8.86
N ARG A 323 -3.66 19.83 9.73
CA ARG A 323 -2.81 18.64 9.53
C ARG A 323 -3.63 17.36 9.30
N GLY A 324 -4.67 17.14 10.09
CA GLY A 324 -5.57 15.98 9.90
C GLY A 324 -6.33 16.04 8.58
N ARG A 325 -6.80 17.23 8.18
CA ARG A 325 -7.56 17.45 6.94
C ARG A 325 -6.69 17.26 5.70
N THR A 326 -5.46 17.79 5.72
CA THR A 326 -4.50 17.62 4.61
C THR A 326 -4.03 16.17 4.47
N MET A 327 -3.86 15.46 5.59
CA MET A 327 -3.55 14.03 5.56
C MET A 327 -4.73 13.20 5.03
N ALA A 328 -5.96 13.58 5.30
CA ALA A 328 -7.12 12.92 4.69
C ALA A 328 -7.11 13.07 3.16
N VAL A 329 -6.82 14.28 2.66
CA VAL A 329 -6.65 14.51 1.20
C VAL A 329 -5.49 13.68 0.63
N PHE A 330 -4.36 13.59 1.35
CA PHE A 330 -3.23 12.74 0.95
C PHE A 330 -3.64 11.26 0.82
N HIS A 331 -4.41 10.73 1.76
CA HIS A 331 -4.88 9.35 1.70
C HIS A 331 -5.91 9.08 0.60
N MET A 332 -6.60 10.13 0.10
CA MET A 332 -7.47 10.00 -1.09
C MET A 332 -6.70 9.61 -2.36
N SER A 333 -5.37 9.77 -2.40
CA SER A 333 -4.54 9.27 -3.50
C SER A 333 -4.62 7.75 -3.70
N SER A 334 -5.02 6.99 -2.68
CA SER A 334 -5.27 5.55 -2.80
C SER A 334 -6.41 5.22 -3.78
N VAL A 335 -7.40 6.12 -3.90
CA VAL A 335 -8.48 6.00 -4.91
C VAL A 335 -7.90 6.10 -6.32
N LEU A 336 -7.00 7.08 -6.53
CA LEU A 336 -6.34 7.26 -7.82
C LEU A 336 -5.44 6.06 -8.16
N MET A 337 -4.78 5.46 -7.18
CA MET A 337 -4.03 4.22 -7.38
C MET A 337 -4.93 3.08 -7.85
N THR A 338 -6.12 2.97 -7.29
CA THR A 338 -7.10 1.97 -7.71
C THR A 338 -7.57 2.20 -9.13
N LEU A 339 -7.94 3.44 -9.49
CA LEU A 339 -8.31 3.83 -10.85
C LEU A 339 -7.16 3.56 -11.82
N GLY A 340 -5.93 3.90 -11.44
CA GLY A 340 -4.73 3.58 -12.21
C GLY A 340 -4.54 2.08 -12.41
N SER A 341 -4.81 1.26 -11.39
CA SER A 341 -4.72 -0.21 -11.48
C SER A 341 -5.77 -0.80 -12.43
N MET A 342 -6.97 -0.24 -12.47
CA MET A 342 -7.98 -0.63 -13.45
C MET A 342 -7.58 -0.19 -14.87
N LEU A 343 -7.11 1.05 -15.01
CA LEU A 343 -6.69 1.61 -16.30
C LEU A 343 -5.51 0.83 -16.89
N ILE A 344 -4.48 0.50 -16.10
CA ILE A 344 -3.33 -0.25 -16.61
C ILE A 344 -3.71 -1.68 -17.00
N GLY A 345 -4.69 -2.30 -16.32
CA GLY A 345 -5.21 -3.61 -16.69
C GLY A 345 -5.89 -3.58 -18.07
N VAL A 346 -6.71 -2.55 -18.33
CA VAL A 346 -7.34 -2.33 -19.64
C VAL A 346 -6.30 -2.03 -20.72
N LEU A 347 -5.36 -1.12 -20.45
CA LEU A 347 -4.29 -0.81 -21.41
C LEU A 347 -3.43 -2.05 -21.71
N ALA A 348 -3.17 -2.90 -20.73
CA ALA A 348 -2.41 -4.12 -20.95
C ALA A 348 -3.13 -5.14 -21.83
N SER A 349 -4.46 -5.18 -21.78
CA SER A 349 -5.25 -6.03 -22.69
C SER A 349 -5.27 -5.52 -24.12
N LEU A 350 -5.12 -4.20 -24.34
CA LEU A 350 -5.15 -3.57 -25.66
C LEU A 350 -3.76 -3.48 -26.32
N LEU A 351 -2.77 -3.09 -25.53
CA LEU A 351 -1.41 -2.76 -26.01
C LEU A 351 -0.35 -3.79 -25.62
N GLY A 352 -0.71 -4.74 -24.76
CA GLY A 352 0.24 -5.62 -24.07
C GLY A 352 0.88 -4.98 -22.83
N ALA A 353 1.34 -5.82 -21.91
CA ALA A 353 1.80 -5.38 -20.58
C ALA A 353 2.99 -4.40 -20.64
N ARG A 354 3.96 -4.62 -21.56
CA ARG A 354 5.14 -3.75 -21.72
C ARG A 354 4.73 -2.33 -22.09
N TRP A 355 3.92 -2.17 -23.12
CA TRP A 355 3.50 -0.86 -23.61
C TRP A 355 2.54 -0.15 -22.64
N ALA A 356 1.67 -0.89 -21.95
CA ALA A 356 0.81 -0.33 -20.93
C ALA A 356 1.61 0.29 -19.77
N VAL A 357 2.62 -0.44 -19.27
CA VAL A 357 3.51 0.07 -18.22
C VAL A 357 4.35 1.24 -18.74
N ALA A 358 4.95 1.10 -19.94
CA ALA A 358 5.78 2.15 -20.52
C ALA A 358 4.99 3.47 -20.68
N SER A 359 3.83 3.41 -21.32
CA SER A 359 3.01 4.61 -21.63
C SER A 359 2.51 5.30 -20.36
N MET A 360 1.97 4.55 -19.39
CA MET A 360 1.50 5.14 -18.15
C MET A 360 2.66 5.74 -17.32
N SER A 361 3.76 5.01 -17.18
CA SER A 361 4.90 5.51 -16.39
C SER A 361 5.62 6.67 -17.06
N ALA A 362 5.68 6.70 -18.40
CA ALA A 362 6.19 7.85 -19.15
C ALA A 362 5.29 9.08 -18.96
N ALA A 363 3.96 8.92 -19.03
CA ALA A 363 3.02 10.00 -18.73
C ALA A 363 3.21 10.51 -17.29
N GLY A 364 3.40 9.61 -16.32
CA GLY A 364 3.72 9.97 -14.95
C GLY A 364 5.04 10.73 -14.82
N ALA A 365 6.12 10.26 -15.43
CA ALA A 365 7.41 10.94 -15.41
C ALA A 365 7.34 12.33 -16.07
N LEU A 366 6.67 12.46 -17.22
CA LEU A 366 6.46 13.74 -17.90
C LEU A 366 5.66 14.72 -17.03
N THR A 367 4.62 14.22 -16.33
CA THR A 367 3.85 15.04 -15.38
C THR A 367 4.74 15.55 -14.24
N MET A 368 5.66 14.72 -13.73
CA MET A 368 6.60 15.16 -12.69
C MET A 368 7.56 16.24 -13.21
N VAL A 369 8.07 16.10 -14.42
CA VAL A 369 8.88 17.13 -15.07
C VAL A 369 8.06 18.41 -15.26
N ALA A 370 6.82 18.31 -15.68
CA ALA A 370 5.92 19.47 -15.81
C ALA A 370 5.70 20.19 -14.46
N ILE A 371 5.47 19.44 -13.37
CA ILE A 371 5.36 19.99 -12.02
C ILE A 371 6.68 20.67 -11.61
N TYR A 372 7.82 20.05 -11.90
CA TYR A 372 9.15 20.60 -11.62
C TYR A 372 9.39 21.94 -12.32
N VAL A 373 8.91 22.10 -13.54
CA VAL A 373 9.04 23.34 -14.32
C VAL A 373 8.01 24.37 -13.88
N ALA A 374 6.75 23.96 -13.68
CA ALA A 374 5.64 24.86 -13.37
C ALA A 374 5.69 25.44 -11.93
N LEU A 375 6.31 24.71 -11.00
CA LEU A 375 6.39 25.08 -9.58
C LEU A 375 7.86 25.27 -9.12
N PRO A 376 8.57 26.31 -9.57
CA PRO A 376 10.00 26.48 -9.27
C PRO A 376 10.30 26.66 -7.77
N ARG A 377 9.37 27.20 -6.99
CA ARG A 377 9.52 27.34 -5.54
C ARG A 377 9.48 25.99 -4.80
N ALA A 378 8.88 24.97 -5.39
CA ALA A 378 8.90 23.61 -4.84
C ALA A 378 10.31 23.04 -4.68
N ARG A 379 11.28 23.51 -5.47
CA ARG A 379 12.70 23.13 -5.37
C ARG A 379 13.38 23.64 -4.11
N LEU A 380 12.85 24.73 -3.53
CA LEU A 380 13.41 25.43 -2.37
C LEU A 380 12.86 24.89 -1.04
N ILE A 381 11.99 23.88 -1.06
CA ILE A 381 11.44 23.22 0.14
C ILE A 381 12.59 22.52 0.87
N ARG A 382 12.84 22.92 2.12
CA ARG A 382 13.87 22.37 3.03
C ARG A 382 13.27 21.46 4.08
#